data_78d4cfe9d472cd8f77a52b41a882961b
#
_entry.id   78d4cfe9d472cd8f77a52b41a882961b
#
_cell.length_a   1.000
_cell.length_b   1.000
_cell.length_c   1.000
_cell.angle_alpha   90.00
_cell.angle_beta   90.00
_cell.angle_gamma   90.00
#
_symmetry.space_group_name_H-M   'P 1'
#
loop_
_entity.id
_entity.type
_entity.pdbx_description
1 polymer ?
#
loop_
_entity_poly.entity_id
_entity_poly.type
_entity_poly.pdbx_seq_one_letter_code
_entity_poly.pdbx_strand_id
1 'polypeptide(L)'
;MAAAGDALGGAYAGAAGAGTKDSDRPRGLSPVLNIMLLLTVITLAPSIVLMGTCFIRILVVLGLLRQAMGTGSLPPPQVTVSLSLMATMVVMAPTVDRVYKEAVVPFRAGEITDYRTLWDKAKQPMRDFMFAQIEATGNWSSLYMVMSHRGIDVSDPSRLTRADVDMVSLVPAFMLSELRAAFMMGFRLYLPFLVIDMVIATMLISMSMMMLPPVLVTLPFKLLLFVLVDGWALVVGSLMGSFARPDVATAAVNFVLGYA
;
A
#
# COMPACT_ATOMS: atom_id res chain seq x y z
N MET A 1 -83.12 46.94 -12.44
CA MET A 1 -82.86 45.58 -12.93
C MET A 1 -81.50 45.58 -13.56
N ALA A 2 -80.46 45.63 -12.74
CA ALA A 2 -79.09 45.57 -13.18
C ALA A 2 -78.21 45.38 -11.91
N ALA A 3 -78.01 44.18 -11.42
CA ALA A 3 -77.06 43.87 -10.36
C ALA A 3 -77.02 42.34 -10.14
N ALA A 4 -76.57 41.56 -11.11
CA ALA A 4 -76.38 40.11 -10.95
C ALA A 4 -75.38 39.53 -11.98
N GLY A 5 -74.38 40.33 -12.40
CA GLY A 5 -73.39 39.91 -13.40
C GLY A 5 -71.96 39.89 -13.00
N ASP A 6 -71.57 40.40 -11.79
CA ASP A 6 -70.21 40.65 -11.45
C ASP A 6 -69.59 39.68 -10.41
N ALA A 7 -70.31 38.61 -10.02
CA ALA A 7 -69.83 37.71 -8.97
C ALA A 7 -69.16 36.39 -9.45
N LEU A 8 -69.04 36.15 -10.74
CA LEU A 8 -68.47 34.89 -11.27
C LEU A 8 -67.16 35.05 -12.07
N GLY A 9 -66.61 36.26 -12.18
CA GLY A 9 -65.36 36.55 -12.90
C GLY A 9 -64.13 36.49 -12.09
N GLY A 10 -64.23 36.41 -10.72
CA GLY A 10 -63.07 36.51 -9.79
C GLY A 10 -62.41 35.20 -9.35
N ALA A 11 -62.95 34.03 -9.72
CA ALA A 11 -62.52 32.78 -9.13
C ALA A 11 -61.52 31.98 -9.96
N TYR A 12 -61.12 32.41 -11.13
CA TYR A 12 -60.23 31.68 -12.00
C TYR A 12 -58.84 32.33 -12.25
N ALA A 13 -58.53 33.48 -11.67
CA ALA A 13 -57.28 34.20 -11.89
C ALA A 13 -56.20 33.93 -10.84
N GLY A 14 -56.39 32.99 -9.90
CA GLY A 14 -55.46 32.72 -8.77
C GLY A 14 -54.64 31.44 -8.89
N ALA A 15 -54.77 30.65 -9.97
CA ALA A 15 -54.12 29.32 -10.04
C ALA A 15 -52.96 29.18 -11.03
N ALA A 16 -52.45 30.28 -11.58
CA ALA A 16 -51.36 30.23 -12.58
C ALA A 16 -50.10 31.00 -12.16
N GLY A 17 -49.65 30.83 -10.91
CA GLY A 17 -48.49 31.55 -10.36
C GLY A 17 -47.57 30.76 -9.40
N ALA A 18 -47.75 29.45 -9.29
CA ALA A 18 -46.78 28.59 -8.59
C ALA A 18 -45.74 28.06 -9.58
N GLY A 19 -45.02 28.98 -10.22
CA GLY A 19 -43.83 28.66 -11.02
C GLY A 19 -42.75 28.16 -10.09
N THR A 20 -42.48 26.89 -10.21
CA THR A 20 -41.41 26.14 -9.59
C THR A 20 -40.04 26.81 -9.73
N LYS A 21 -39.65 27.62 -8.73
CA LYS A 21 -38.25 27.98 -8.48
C LYS A 21 -37.54 26.81 -7.83
N ASP A 22 -37.40 25.67 -8.52
CA ASP A 22 -36.64 24.51 -8.06
C ASP A 22 -35.55 24.15 -9.07
N SER A 23 -34.97 25.15 -9.74
CA SER A 23 -33.95 24.96 -10.78
C SER A 23 -32.52 25.35 -10.37
N ASP A 24 -32.28 25.67 -9.09
CA ASP A 24 -30.92 26.05 -8.61
C ASP A 24 -30.35 25.17 -7.50
N ARG A 25 -30.89 23.98 -7.29
CA ARG A 25 -30.15 22.97 -6.56
C ARG A 25 -29.13 22.37 -7.53
N PRO A 26 -27.81 22.39 -7.21
CA PRO A 26 -26.85 21.66 -7.99
C PRO A 26 -27.38 20.23 -8.13
N ARG A 27 -27.57 19.76 -9.36
CA ARG A 27 -28.05 18.40 -9.66
C ARG A 27 -27.09 17.45 -8.96
N GLY A 28 -27.41 17.08 -7.73
CA GLY A 28 -26.75 15.99 -7.03
C GLY A 28 -26.73 14.81 -7.98
N LEU A 29 -25.58 14.16 -8.07
CA LEU A 29 -25.41 12.93 -8.84
C LEU A 29 -26.64 12.04 -8.58
N SER A 30 -27.21 11.46 -9.64
CA SER A 30 -28.39 10.61 -9.48
C SER A 30 -28.11 9.55 -8.40
N PRO A 31 -29.10 9.13 -7.60
CA PRO A 31 -28.89 8.12 -6.53
C PRO A 31 -28.15 6.88 -7.04
N VAL A 32 -28.39 6.50 -8.29
CA VAL A 32 -27.68 5.38 -8.95
C VAL A 32 -26.19 5.65 -9.11
N LEU A 33 -25.81 6.87 -9.55
CA LEU A 33 -24.40 7.26 -9.67
C LEU A 33 -23.69 7.29 -8.29
N ASN A 34 -24.38 7.76 -7.25
CA ASN A 34 -23.82 7.75 -5.89
C ASN A 34 -23.58 6.33 -5.40
N ILE A 35 -24.51 5.40 -5.65
CA ILE A 35 -24.35 3.99 -5.28
C ILE A 35 -23.21 3.35 -6.08
N MET A 36 -23.13 3.60 -7.39
CA MET A 36 -22.03 3.09 -8.23
C MET A 36 -20.67 3.61 -7.76
N LEU A 37 -20.58 4.91 -7.45
CA LEU A 37 -19.36 5.52 -6.93
C LEU A 37 -18.97 4.93 -5.57
N LEU A 38 -19.94 4.77 -4.66
CA LEU A 38 -19.71 4.15 -3.36
C LEU A 38 -19.20 2.71 -3.49
N LEU A 39 -19.84 1.90 -4.34
CA LEU A 39 -19.41 0.54 -4.64
C LEU A 39 -17.98 0.52 -5.20
N THR A 40 -17.67 1.38 -6.15
CA THR A 40 -16.34 1.49 -6.75
C THR A 40 -15.29 1.83 -5.69
N VAL A 41 -15.59 2.80 -4.80
CA VAL A 41 -14.67 3.18 -3.71
C VAL A 41 -14.46 2.01 -2.75
N ILE A 42 -15.54 1.32 -2.33
CA ILE A 42 -15.43 0.19 -1.40
C ILE A 42 -14.63 -0.97 -2.01
N THR A 43 -14.78 -1.25 -3.32
CA THR A 43 -14.03 -2.32 -3.98
C THR A 43 -12.56 -1.98 -4.21
N LEU A 44 -12.22 -0.71 -4.44
CA LEU A 44 -10.85 -0.26 -4.64
C LEU A 44 -10.09 0.03 -3.34
N ALA A 45 -10.80 0.38 -2.26
CA ALA A 45 -10.19 0.76 -0.99
C ALA A 45 -9.17 -0.27 -0.44
N PRO A 46 -9.47 -1.58 -0.40
CA PRO A 46 -8.50 -2.58 0.06
C PRO A 46 -7.22 -2.59 -0.77
N SER A 47 -7.32 -2.46 -2.09
CA SER A 47 -6.16 -2.44 -2.99
C SER A 47 -5.28 -1.22 -2.72
N ILE A 48 -5.86 -0.04 -2.54
CA ILE A 48 -5.13 1.21 -2.23
C ILE A 48 -4.42 1.08 -0.88
N VAL A 49 -5.08 0.52 0.13
CA VAL A 49 -4.47 0.29 1.45
C VAL A 49 -3.30 -0.67 1.36
N LEU A 50 -3.43 -1.78 0.65
CA LEU A 50 -2.35 -2.75 0.45
C LEU A 50 -1.17 -2.13 -0.31
N MET A 51 -1.44 -1.28 -1.30
CA MET A 51 -0.42 -0.56 -2.06
C MET A 51 0.34 0.47 -1.22
N GLY A 52 -0.32 1.08 -0.24
CA GLY A 52 0.28 2.05 0.68
C GLY A 52 1.04 1.45 1.86
N THR A 53 1.07 0.12 1.99
CA THR A 53 1.70 -0.58 3.11
C THR A 53 2.89 -1.42 2.67
N CYS A 54 3.60 -2.02 3.63
CA CYS A 54 4.69 -2.95 3.36
C CYS A 54 4.25 -4.33 2.83
N PHE A 55 2.95 -4.55 2.62
CA PHE A 55 2.37 -5.84 2.22
C PHE A 55 3.01 -6.41 0.95
N ILE A 56 3.22 -5.57 -0.07
CA ILE A 56 3.78 -6.01 -1.36
C ILE A 56 5.18 -6.58 -1.20
N ARG A 57 6.06 -5.92 -0.44
CA ARG A 57 7.41 -6.43 -0.17
C ARG A 57 7.36 -7.82 0.47
N ILE A 58 6.56 -7.97 1.50
CA ILE A 58 6.44 -9.22 2.24
C ILE A 58 5.87 -10.33 1.35
N LEU A 59 4.81 -10.04 0.61
CA LEU A 59 4.16 -11.01 -0.28
C LEU A 59 5.10 -11.51 -1.38
N VAL A 60 5.83 -10.59 -2.02
CA VAL A 60 6.77 -10.94 -3.11
C VAL A 60 7.94 -11.76 -2.58
N VAL A 61 8.53 -11.38 -1.43
CA VAL A 61 9.64 -12.12 -0.83
C VAL A 61 9.22 -13.54 -0.44
N LEU A 62 8.07 -13.70 0.23
CA LEU A 62 7.55 -15.02 0.62
C LEU A 62 7.13 -15.84 -0.61
N GLY A 63 6.62 -15.19 -1.66
CA GLY A 63 6.31 -15.83 -2.93
C GLY A 63 7.57 -16.38 -3.63
N LEU A 64 8.64 -15.60 -3.67
CA LEU A 64 9.93 -16.01 -4.22
C LEU A 64 10.58 -17.12 -3.39
N LEU A 65 10.48 -17.07 -2.05
CA LEU A 65 10.93 -18.15 -1.16
C LEU A 65 10.23 -19.47 -1.50
N ARG A 66 8.88 -19.43 -1.61
CA ARG A 66 8.09 -20.60 -1.99
C ARG A 66 8.52 -21.18 -3.33
N GLN A 67 8.78 -20.30 -4.31
CA GLN A 67 9.29 -20.73 -5.63
C GLN A 67 10.69 -21.33 -5.52
N ALA A 68 11.58 -20.77 -4.72
CA ALA A 68 12.95 -21.24 -4.49
C ALA A 68 12.97 -22.65 -3.92
N MET A 69 12.08 -22.96 -2.97
CA MET A 69 11.97 -24.28 -2.36
C MET A 69 11.56 -25.38 -3.36
N GLY A 70 10.91 -25.02 -4.49
CA GLY A 70 10.55 -25.98 -5.54
C GLY A 70 9.39 -26.92 -5.19
N THR A 71 8.69 -26.68 -4.08
CA THR A 71 7.60 -27.55 -3.58
C THR A 71 6.34 -27.48 -4.45
N GLY A 72 6.27 -26.54 -5.41
CA GLY A 72 5.16 -26.33 -6.32
C GLY A 72 3.87 -25.82 -5.65
N SER A 73 3.34 -26.59 -4.70
CA SER A 73 2.05 -26.30 -4.05
C SER A 73 2.14 -25.95 -2.55
N LEU A 74 3.27 -26.20 -1.89
CA LEU A 74 3.45 -25.99 -0.45
C LEU A 74 4.41 -24.82 -0.15
N PRO A 75 4.10 -23.92 0.80
CA PRO A 75 2.79 -23.73 1.42
C PRO A 75 1.73 -23.21 0.42
N PRO A 76 0.42 -23.50 0.64
CA PRO A 76 -0.64 -22.99 -0.23
C PRO A 76 -0.58 -21.46 -0.37
N PRO A 77 -0.99 -20.87 -1.53
CA PRO A 77 -0.95 -19.42 -1.75
C PRO A 77 -1.68 -18.64 -0.67
N GLN A 78 -2.78 -19.19 -0.16
CA GLN A 78 -3.58 -18.56 0.90
C GLN A 78 -2.79 -18.40 2.21
N VAL A 79 -1.96 -19.39 2.57
CA VAL A 79 -1.09 -19.32 3.77
C VAL A 79 -0.04 -18.22 3.58
N THR A 80 0.56 -18.12 2.40
CA THR A 80 1.53 -17.06 2.09
C THR A 80 0.89 -15.67 2.19
N VAL A 81 -0.32 -15.49 1.66
CA VAL A 81 -1.06 -14.24 1.75
C VAL A 81 -1.42 -13.91 3.20
N SER A 82 -1.93 -14.88 3.97
CA SER A 82 -2.29 -14.70 5.38
C SER A 82 -1.09 -14.34 6.23
N LEU A 83 0.06 -15.01 6.03
CA LEU A 83 1.30 -14.70 6.73
C LEU A 83 1.81 -13.30 6.36
N SER A 84 1.68 -12.91 5.08
CA SER A 84 2.04 -11.56 4.62
C SER A 84 1.17 -10.49 5.28
N LEU A 85 -0.13 -10.72 5.43
CA LEU A 85 -1.04 -9.82 6.12
C LEU A 85 -0.70 -9.70 7.61
N MET A 86 -0.45 -10.83 8.29
CA MET A 86 -0.07 -10.81 9.70
C MET A 86 1.23 -10.03 9.92
N ALA A 87 2.26 -10.29 9.13
CA ALA A 87 3.52 -9.57 9.21
C ALA A 87 3.34 -8.07 8.89
N THR A 88 2.50 -7.73 7.92
CA THR A 88 2.15 -6.35 7.60
C THR A 88 1.49 -5.64 8.79
N MET A 89 0.56 -6.29 9.47
CA MET A 89 -0.07 -5.71 10.67
C MET A 89 0.95 -5.40 11.76
N VAL A 90 1.90 -6.28 11.98
CA VAL A 90 2.97 -6.07 12.98
C VAL A 90 3.87 -4.89 12.60
N VAL A 91 4.31 -4.83 11.33
CA VAL A 91 5.18 -3.75 10.84
C VAL A 91 4.46 -2.40 10.82
N MET A 92 3.18 -2.39 10.43
CA MET A 92 2.38 -1.16 10.32
C MET A 92 1.77 -0.70 11.66
N ALA A 93 1.82 -1.52 12.71
CA ALA A 93 1.23 -1.20 14.01
C ALA A 93 1.62 0.20 14.54
N PRO A 94 2.89 0.62 14.57
CA PRO A 94 3.26 1.97 15.04
C PRO A 94 2.69 3.07 14.16
N THR A 95 2.63 2.88 12.83
CA THR A 95 2.06 3.87 11.92
C THR A 95 0.55 4.02 12.13
N VAL A 96 -0.16 2.90 12.31
CA VAL A 96 -1.61 2.88 12.60
C VAL A 96 -1.91 3.53 13.96
N ASP A 97 -1.09 3.25 14.97
CA ASP A 97 -1.23 3.89 16.30
C ASP A 97 -1.05 5.41 16.22
N ARG A 98 -0.09 5.89 15.43
CA ARG A 98 0.07 7.33 15.16
C ARG A 98 -1.16 7.91 14.45
N VAL A 99 -1.68 7.26 13.41
CA VAL A 99 -2.92 7.71 12.74
C VAL A 99 -4.08 7.79 13.74
N TYR A 100 -4.21 6.80 14.60
CA TYR A 100 -5.25 6.80 15.64
C TYR A 100 -5.11 7.96 16.61
N LYS A 101 -3.91 8.19 17.15
CA LYS A 101 -3.64 9.24 18.13
C LYS A 101 -3.69 10.66 17.55
N GLU A 102 -3.16 10.85 16.34
CA GLU A 102 -3.01 12.19 15.75
C GLU A 102 -4.26 12.65 14.98
N ALA A 103 -5.10 11.72 14.50
CA ALA A 103 -6.27 12.05 13.71
C ALA A 103 -7.59 11.60 14.36
N VAL A 104 -7.70 10.32 14.76
CA VAL A 104 -8.99 9.76 15.21
C VAL A 104 -9.36 10.26 16.62
N VAL A 105 -8.42 10.29 17.56
CA VAL A 105 -8.67 10.72 18.94
C VAL A 105 -9.09 12.20 18.98
N PRO A 106 -8.38 13.16 18.35
CA PRO A 106 -8.80 14.56 18.34
C PRO A 106 -10.14 14.79 17.62
N PHE A 107 -10.42 13.99 16.57
CA PHE A 107 -11.72 14.05 15.90
C PHE A 107 -12.87 13.60 16.83
N ARG A 108 -12.67 12.52 17.58
CA ARG A 108 -13.66 12.03 18.56
C ARG A 108 -13.83 12.95 19.77
N ALA A 109 -12.78 13.67 20.14
CA ALA A 109 -12.82 14.68 21.21
C ALA A 109 -13.49 15.99 20.76
N GLY A 110 -13.82 16.15 19.47
CA GLY A 110 -14.43 17.37 18.93
C GLY A 110 -13.43 18.51 18.67
N GLU A 111 -12.13 18.26 18.82
CA GLU A 111 -11.07 19.24 18.55
C GLU A 111 -10.91 19.48 17.02
N ILE A 112 -11.24 18.47 16.23
CA ILE A 112 -11.25 18.53 14.77
C ILE A 112 -12.70 18.33 14.33
N THR A 113 -13.30 19.35 13.72
CA THR A 113 -14.67 19.28 13.18
C THR A 113 -14.69 19.16 11.65
N ASP A 114 -13.57 19.50 11.00
CA ASP A 114 -13.45 19.48 9.54
C ASP A 114 -12.82 18.16 9.05
N TYR A 115 -13.51 17.51 8.11
CA TYR A 115 -13.03 16.27 7.45
C TYR A 115 -11.74 16.46 6.67
N ARG A 116 -11.47 17.66 6.14
CA ARG A 116 -10.20 17.95 5.44
C ARG A 116 -9.02 17.90 6.39
N THR A 117 -9.16 18.56 7.54
CA THR A 117 -8.15 18.54 8.60
C THR A 117 -7.92 17.14 9.15
N LEU A 118 -8.99 16.35 9.32
CA LEU A 118 -8.89 14.94 9.71
C LEU A 118 -8.08 14.15 8.68
N TRP A 119 -8.39 14.30 7.40
CA TRP A 119 -7.68 13.63 6.33
C TRP A 119 -6.20 14.03 6.26
N ASP A 120 -5.91 15.33 6.38
CA ASP A 120 -4.54 15.85 6.37
C ASP A 120 -3.71 15.30 7.52
N LYS A 121 -4.28 15.18 8.72
CA LYS A 121 -3.61 14.55 9.86
C LYS A 121 -3.47 13.04 9.70
N ALA A 122 -4.48 12.35 9.18
CA ALA A 122 -4.43 10.90 8.98
C ALA A 122 -3.42 10.48 7.93
N LYS A 123 -3.25 11.26 6.85
CA LYS A 123 -2.30 10.93 5.78
C LYS A 123 -0.84 11.16 6.19
N GLN A 124 -0.55 12.04 7.17
CA GLN A 124 0.83 12.40 7.52
C GLN A 124 1.65 11.21 8.04
N PRO A 125 1.20 10.39 8.99
CA PRO A 125 1.94 9.21 9.43
C PRO A 125 2.20 8.19 8.30
N MET A 126 1.27 8.08 7.35
CA MET A 126 1.46 7.23 6.17
C MET A 126 2.53 7.78 5.23
N ARG A 127 2.54 9.09 5.01
CA ARG A 127 3.61 9.76 4.25
C ARG A 127 4.97 9.56 4.89
N ASP A 128 5.06 9.77 6.20
CA ASP A 128 6.31 9.60 6.95
C ASP A 128 6.83 8.17 6.83
N PHE A 129 5.94 7.18 6.91
CA PHE A 129 6.29 5.78 6.70
C PHE A 129 6.85 5.53 5.30
N MET A 130 6.15 6.01 4.25
CA MET A 130 6.60 5.82 2.86
C MET A 130 7.96 6.47 2.61
N PHE A 131 8.17 7.69 3.09
CA PHE A 131 9.46 8.37 2.98
C PHE A 131 10.57 7.62 3.72
N ALA A 132 10.31 7.18 4.95
CA ALA A 132 11.28 6.41 5.73
C ALA A 132 11.70 5.11 5.02
N GLN A 133 10.77 4.44 4.32
CA GLN A 133 11.11 3.24 3.55
C GLN A 133 11.92 3.57 2.29
N ILE A 134 11.58 4.63 1.53
CA ILE A 134 12.34 5.07 0.35
C ILE A 134 13.77 5.46 0.77
N GLU A 135 13.91 6.16 1.88
CA GLU A 135 15.20 6.58 2.46
C GLU A 135 16.03 5.37 2.91
N ALA A 136 15.45 4.44 3.66
CA ALA A 136 16.12 3.23 4.13
C ALA A 136 16.60 2.33 2.99
N THR A 137 15.88 2.30 1.87
CA THR A 137 16.26 1.54 0.68
C THR A 137 17.18 2.30 -0.26
N GLY A 138 17.34 3.61 -0.08
CA GLY A 138 18.10 4.49 -0.95
C GLY A 138 17.51 4.66 -2.36
N ASN A 139 16.23 4.31 -2.55
CA ASN A 139 15.58 4.28 -3.87
C ASN A 139 14.97 5.64 -4.28
N TRP A 140 15.64 6.74 -4.02
CA TRP A 140 15.22 8.09 -4.41
C TRP A 140 14.99 8.23 -5.91
N SER A 141 15.72 7.46 -6.73
CA SER A 141 15.56 7.45 -8.18
C SER A 141 14.13 7.15 -8.63
N SER A 142 13.42 6.28 -7.91
CA SER A 142 12.01 5.96 -8.21
C SER A 142 11.11 7.18 -7.98
N LEU A 143 11.38 7.95 -6.93
CA LEU A 143 10.63 9.18 -6.63
C LEU A 143 10.90 10.26 -7.68
N TYR A 144 12.16 10.51 -8.00
CA TYR A 144 12.54 11.52 -9.00
C TYR A 144 12.00 11.18 -10.39
N MET A 145 12.00 9.90 -10.77
CA MET A 145 11.43 9.45 -12.04
C MET A 145 9.93 9.77 -12.13
N VAL A 146 9.16 9.47 -11.08
CA VAL A 146 7.72 9.75 -11.07
C VAL A 146 7.44 11.25 -11.06
N MET A 147 8.19 12.04 -10.28
CA MET A 147 8.05 13.50 -10.23
C MET A 147 8.38 14.15 -11.57
N SER A 148 9.49 13.74 -12.20
CA SER A 148 9.90 14.23 -13.54
C SER A 148 8.83 13.93 -14.59
N HIS A 149 8.23 12.74 -14.57
CA HIS A 149 7.15 12.40 -15.48
C HIS A 149 5.90 13.27 -15.30
N ARG A 150 5.68 13.80 -14.10
CA ARG A 150 4.60 14.76 -13.81
C ARG A 150 4.97 16.22 -14.13
N GLY A 151 6.14 16.47 -14.68
CA GLY A 151 6.61 17.82 -15.01
C GLY A 151 7.11 18.64 -13.82
N ILE A 152 7.35 18.00 -12.67
CA ILE A 152 7.97 18.65 -11.51
C ILE A 152 9.47 18.69 -11.76
N ASP A 153 10.07 19.87 -11.61
CA ASP A 153 11.51 20.04 -11.81
C ASP A 153 12.30 19.32 -10.70
N VAL A 154 13.06 18.32 -11.08
CA VAL A 154 13.93 17.53 -10.21
C VAL A 154 15.42 17.75 -10.51
N SER A 155 15.76 18.80 -11.26
CA SER A 155 17.14 19.08 -11.69
C SER A 155 18.06 19.37 -10.50
N ASP A 156 17.50 19.92 -9.41
CA ASP A 156 18.24 20.18 -8.18
C ASP A 156 17.54 19.47 -6.99
N PRO A 157 17.90 18.20 -6.70
CA PRO A 157 17.31 17.44 -5.61
C PRO A 157 17.49 18.05 -4.21
N SER A 158 18.52 18.93 -4.05
CA SER A 158 18.80 19.58 -2.77
C SER A 158 17.75 20.63 -2.38
N ARG A 159 16.99 21.13 -3.33
CA ARG A 159 15.90 22.10 -3.12
C ARG A 159 14.55 21.45 -2.84
N LEU A 160 14.42 20.14 -3.13
CA LEU A 160 13.17 19.42 -2.92
C LEU A 160 12.98 19.09 -1.45
N THR A 161 11.87 19.58 -0.90
CA THR A 161 11.44 19.23 0.46
C THR A 161 10.40 18.12 0.42
N ARG A 162 10.23 17.42 1.55
CA ARG A 162 9.15 16.41 1.66
C ARG A 162 7.76 17.02 1.42
N ALA A 163 7.57 18.33 1.69
CA ALA A 163 6.31 19.03 1.48
C ALA A 163 5.94 19.15 -0.02
N ASP A 164 6.94 19.27 -0.90
CA ASP A 164 6.75 19.43 -2.34
C ASP A 164 6.31 18.12 -3.03
N VAL A 165 6.42 16.99 -2.34
CA VAL A 165 6.03 15.68 -2.86
C VAL A 165 4.57 15.40 -2.54
N ASP A 166 3.74 15.35 -3.55
CA ASP A 166 2.32 14.98 -3.46
C ASP A 166 2.14 13.45 -3.28
N MET A 167 1.04 13.03 -2.64
CA MET A 167 0.69 11.60 -2.47
C MET A 167 0.58 10.87 -3.81
N VAL A 168 0.13 11.55 -4.86
CA VAL A 168 0.00 10.96 -6.20
C VAL A 168 1.36 10.60 -6.81
N SER A 169 2.43 11.30 -6.42
CA SER A 169 3.82 10.95 -6.80
C SER A 169 4.45 9.97 -5.81
N LEU A 170 4.15 10.13 -4.52
CA LEU A 170 4.78 9.35 -3.46
C LEU A 170 4.35 7.89 -3.49
N VAL A 171 3.05 7.60 -3.65
CA VAL A 171 2.52 6.21 -3.60
C VAL A 171 3.12 5.34 -4.71
N PRO A 172 3.12 5.74 -6.01
CA PRO A 172 3.76 4.94 -7.06
C PRO A 172 5.28 4.80 -6.85
N ALA A 173 5.95 5.86 -6.42
CA ALA A 173 7.39 5.81 -6.15
C ALA A 173 7.72 4.85 -5.00
N PHE A 174 6.94 4.88 -3.93
CA PHE A 174 7.04 3.95 -2.82
C PHE A 174 6.83 2.50 -3.30
N MET A 175 5.78 2.23 -4.09
CA MET A 175 5.53 0.89 -4.63
C MET A 175 6.69 0.36 -5.47
N LEU A 176 7.27 1.20 -6.35
CA LEU A 176 8.44 0.82 -7.14
C LEU A 176 9.65 0.53 -6.25
N SER A 177 9.85 1.33 -5.22
CA SER A 177 10.90 1.12 -4.22
C SER A 177 10.72 -0.20 -3.45
N GLU A 178 9.49 -0.47 -2.97
CA GLU A 178 9.15 -1.71 -2.27
C GLU A 178 9.34 -2.94 -3.15
N LEU A 179 8.91 -2.86 -4.41
CA LEU A 179 9.06 -3.94 -5.37
C LEU A 179 10.53 -4.23 -5.67
N ARG A 180 11.35 -3.19 -5.87
CA ARG A 180 12.81 -3.34 -6.06
C ARG A 180 13.46 -3.98 -4.85
N ALA A 181 13.12 -3.52 -3.64
CA ALA A 181 13.64 -4.09 -2.40
C ALA A 181 13.22 -5.56 -2.24
N ALA A 182 11.96 -5.88 -2.55
CA ALA A 182 11.43 -7.25 -2.50
C ALA A 182 12.17 -8.19 -3.43
N PHE A 183 12.40 -7.80 -4.68
CA PHE A 183 13.16 -8.60 -5.64
C PHE A 183 14.61 -8.80 -5.21
N MET A 184 15.25 -7.75 -4.70
CA MET A 184 16.63 -7.85 -4.21
C MET A 184 16.74 -8.84 -3.04
N MET A 185 15.82 -8.76 -2.07
CA MET A 185 15.77 -9.68 -0.93
C MET A 185 15.41 -11.10 -1.38
N GLY A 186 14.39 -11.25 -2.21
CA GLY A 186 13.97 -12.54 -2.74
C GLY A 186 15.06 -13.23 -3.55
N PHE A 187 15.81 -12.48 -4.35
CA PHE A 187 16.96 -12.99 -5.09
C PHE A 187 18.06 -13.52 -4.14
N ARG A 188 18.38 -12.77 -3.08
CA ARG A 188 19.36 -13.23 -2.06
C ARG A 188 18.90 -14.54 -1.40
N LEU A 189 17.61 -14.67 -1.13
CA LEU A 189 17.04 -15.91 -0.57
C LEU A 189 17.04 -17.05 -1.59
N TYR A 190 16.91 -16.76 -2.88
CA TYR A 190 16.91 -17.76 -3.93
C TYR A 190 18.30 -18.39 -4.16
N LEU A 191 19.38 -17.61 -3.99
CA LEU A 191 20.74 -18.03 -4.29
C LEU A 191 21.14 -19.38 -3.65
N PRO A 192 20.98 -19.65 -2.34
CA PRO A 192 21.39 -20.91 -1.74
C PRO A 192 20.63 -22.11 -2.33
N PHE A 193 19.37 -21.94 -2.68
CA PHE A 193 18.57 -23.00 -3.31
C PHE A 193 19.01 -23.28 -4.74
N LEU A 194 19.41 -22.24 -5.48
CA LEU A 194 19.94 -22.37 -6.82
C LEU A 194 21.27 -23.13 -6.82
N VAL A 195 22.14 -22.89 -5.83
CA VAL A 195 23.40 -23.64 -5.68
C VAL A 195 23.11 -25.13 -5.47
N ILE A 196 22.14 -25.47 -4.62
CA ILE A 196 21.74 -26.89 -4.41
C ILE A 196 21.27 -27.52 -5.73
N ASP A 197 20.43 -26.81 -6.49
CA ASP A 197 19.94 -27.29 -7.79
C ASP A 197 21.10 -27.59 -8.74
N MET A 198 22.07 -26.69 -8.84
CA MET A 198 23.24 -26.85 -9.70
C MET A 198 24.13 -28.03 -9.29
N VAL A 199 24.42 -28.17 -7.99
CA VAL A 199 25.26 -29.27 -7.47
C VAL A 199 24.60 -30.62 -7.76
N ILE A 200 23.31 -30.76 -7.46
CA ILE A 200 22.60 -32.03 -7.67
C ILE A 200 22.44 -32.32 -9.17
N ALA A 201 22.16 -31.30 -9.98
CA ALA A 201 22.08 -31.49 -11.44
C ALA A 201 23.41 -31.99 -12.02
N THR A 202 24.55 -31.41 -11.61
CA THR A 202 25.88 -31.86 -12.07
C THR A 202 26.20 -33.28 -11.60
N MET A 203 25.83 -33.67 -10.38
CA MET A 203 25.98 -35.02 -9.88
C MET A 203 25.17 -36.05 -10.72
N LEU A 204 23.89 -35.74 -10.99
CA LEU A 204 23.04 -36.62 -11.79
C LEU A 204 23.59 -36.82 -13.22
N ILE A 205 24.07 -35.74 -13.84
CA ILE A 205 24.70 -35.82 -15.17
C ILE A 205 25.97 -36.71 -15.14
N SER A 206 26.81 -36.56 -14.11
CA SER A 206 28.02 -37.34 -13.93
C SER A 206 27.74 -38.84 -13.78
N MET A 207 26.59 -39.17 -13.19
CA MET A 207 26.13 -40.57 -13.04
C MET A 207 25.38 -41.08 -14.24
N SER A 208 25.34 -40.33 -15.35
CA SER A 208 24.60 -40.66 -16.58
C SER A 208 23.07 -40.81 -16.37
N MET A 209 22.53 -40.26 -15.32
CA MET A 209 21.09 -40.30 -14.95
C MET A 209 20.30 -39.15 -15.58
N MET A 210 20.45 -38.93 -16.90
CA MET A 210 19.83 -37.81 -17.62
C MET A 210 18.29 -37.87 -17.71
N MET A 211 17.68 -39.03 -17.49
CA MET A 211 16.22 -39.18 -17.56
C MET A 211 15.49 -38.77 -16.28
N LEU A 212 16.19 -38.64 -15.16
CA LEU A 212 15.58 -38.18 -13.91
C LEU A 212 15.53 -36.65 -13.88
N PRO A 213 14.34 -36.05 -13.70
CA PRO A 213 14.23 -34.58 -13.54
C PRO A 213 14.93 -34.15 -12.25
N PRO A 214 15.97 -33.29 -12.33
CA PRO A 214 16.78 -32.87 -11.17
C PRO A 214 15.94 -32.27 -10.03
N VAL A 215 14.86 -31.58 -10.38
CA VAL A 215 13.95 -30.92 -9.42
C VAL A 215 13.37 -31.89 -8.40
N LEU A 216 13.04 -33.12 -8.79
CA LEU A 216 12.49 -34.14 -7.88
C LEU A 216 13.53 -34.63 -6.86
N VAL A 217 14.81 -34.65 -7.26
CA VAL A 217 15.91 -35.08 -6.41
C VAL A 217 16.36 -33.92 -5.48
N THR A 218 16.32 -32.67 -5.96
CA THR A 218 16.79 -31.52 -5.16
C THR A 218 15.82 -31.13 -4.06
N LEU A 219 14.51 -31.40 -4.22
CA LEU A 219 13.47 -31.00 -3.30
C LEU A 219 13.70 -31.45 -1.84
N PRO A 220 13.97 -32.75 -1.53
CA PRO A 220 14.23 -33.18 -0.16
C PRO A 220 15.45 -32.48 0.44
N PHE A 221 16.52 -32.24 -0.32
CA PHE A 221 17.70 -31.53 0.17
C PHE A 221 17.43 -30.06 0.48
N LYS A 222 16.64 -29.38 -0.34
CA LYS A 222 16.20 -28.00 -0.09
C LYS A 222 15.38 -27.89 1.18
N LEU A 223 14.40 -28.79 1.37
CA LEU A 223 13.57 -28.81 2.56
C LEU A 223 14.40 -29.13 3.81
N LEU A 224 15.30 -30.12 3.74
CA LEU A 224 16.19 -30.46 4.84
C LEU A 224 17.05 -29.27 5.24
N LEU A 225 17.72 -28.61 4.28
CA LEU A 225 18.53 -27.42 4.55
C LEU A 225 17.70 -26.33 5.19
N PHE A 226 16.52 -26.03 4.63
CA PHE A 226 15.64 -24.98 5.13
C PHE A 226 15.20 -25.21 6.59
N VAL A 227 14.90 -26.46 6.93
CA VAL A 227 14.53 -26.84 8.32
C VAL A 227 15.75 -26.78 9.24
N LEU A 228 16.92 -27.27 8.81
CA LEU A 228 18.13 -27.29 9.64
C LEU A 228 18.61 -25.89 10.02
N VAL A 229 18.46 -24.91 9.14
CA VAL A 229 18.87 -23.52 9.41
C VAL A 229 17.78 -22.67 10.07
N ASP A 230 16.64 -23.28 10.45
CA ASP A 230 15.46 -22.54 10.91
C ASP A 230 15.06 -21.42 9.93
N GLY A 231 14.88 -21.82 8.66
CA GLY A 231 14.69 -20.90 7.55
C GLY A 231 13.51 -19.94 7.71
N TRP A 232 12.44 -20.38 8.41
CA TRP A 232 11.30 -19.49 8.67
C TRP A 232 11.67 -18.33 9.60
N ALA A 233 12.38 -18.59 10.70
CA ALA A 233 12.81 -17.55 11.62
C ALA A 233 13.79 -16.59 10.96
N LEU A 234 14.74 -17.12 10.16
CA LEU A 234 15.69 -16.30 9.42
C LEU A 234 15.00 -15.39 8.38
N VAL A 235 14.09 -15.94 7.58
CA VAL A 235 13.42 -15.18 6.53
C VAL A 235 12.49 -14.12 7.11
N VAL A 236 11.62 -14.51 8.04
CA VAL A 236 10.68 -13.57 8.66
C VAL A 236 11.43 -12.51 9.49
N GLY A 237 12.43 -12.91 10.25
CA GLY A 237 13.28 -12.01 11.04
C GLY A 237 14.02 -11.00 10.18
N SER A 238 14.68 -11.47 9.11
CA SER A 238 15.37 -10.60 8.15
C SER A 238 14.40 -9.64 7.43
N LEU A 239 13.23 -10.15 7.05
CA LEU A 239 12.20 -9.37 6.37
C LEU A 239 11.65 -8.27 7.29
N MET A 240 11.27 -8.61 8.52
CA MET A 240 10.79 -7.64 9.51
C MET A 240 11.88 -6.62 9.89
N GLY A 241 13.13 -7.06 10.01
CA GLY A 241 14.27 -6.20 10.28
C GLY A 241 14.66 -5.27 9.14
N SER A 242 14.17 -5.53 7.92
CA SER A 242 14.43 -4.69 6.74
C SER A 242 13.60 -3.41 6.69
N PHE A 243 12.57 -3.30 7.51
CA PHE A 243 11.71 -2.13 7.54
C PHE A 243 12.28 -1.06 8.47
N ALA A 244 12.34 0.18 7.98
CA ALA A 244 12.66 1.33 8.80
C ALA A 244 11.57 1.53 9.86
N ARG A 245 11.98 1.66 11.10
CA ARG A 245 11.10 2.03 12.20
C ARG A 245 11.12 3.55 12.33
N PRO A 246 10.01 4.24 12.08
CA PRO A 246 9.99 5.71 12.11
C PRO A 246 10.35 6.29 13.49
N ASP A 247 10.06 5.56 14.56
CA ASP A 247 10.42 5.88 15.94
C ASP A 247 11.95 5.83 16.17
N VAL A 248 12.63 4.84 15.63
CA VAL A 248 14.09 4.70 15.73
C VAL A 248 14.81 5.70 14.81
N ALA A 249 14.29 5.94 13.61
CA ALA A 249 14.86 6.92 12.68
C ALA A 249 14.79 8.35 13.27
N THR A 250 13.68 8.72 13.90
CA THR A 250 13.52 10.01 14.54
C THR A 250 14.46 10.17 15.74
N ALA A 251 14.62 9.12 16.55
CA ALA A 251 15.56 9.11 17.67
C ALA A 251 17.02 9.22 17.21
N ALA A 252 17.39 8.53 16.13
CA ALA A 252 18.74 8.59 15.55
C ALA A 252 19.05 9.99 14.97
N VAL A 253 18.09 10.61 14.28
CA VAL A 253 18.22 11.97 13.76
C VAL A 253 18.35 12.99 14.90
N ASN A 254 17.53 12.87 15.95
CA ASN A 254 17.62 13.75 17.12
C ASN A 254 18.95 13.57 17.86
N PHE A 255 19.46 12.34 17.96
CA PHE A 255 20.77 12.06 18.56
C PHE A 255 21.92 12.67 17.73
N VAL A 256 21.86 12.56 16.39
CA VAL A 256 22.88 13.14 15.48
C VAL A 256 22.81 14.67 15.43
N LEU A 257 21.62 15.27 15.53
CA LEU A 257 21.42 16.72 15.51
C LEU A 257 21.53 17.38 16.89
N GLY A 258 21.79 16.61 17.97
CA GLY A 258 21.99 17.16 19.31
C GLY A 258 20.77 17.81 19.95
N TYR A 259 19.57 17.49 19.49
CA TYR A 259 18.33 17.85 20.15
C TYR A 259 18.02 16.77 21.19
N ALA A 260 18.57 16.92 22.38
CA ALA A 260 18.19 16.18 23.56
C ALA A 260 17.18 17.01 24.37
#